data_4cc9a88887018004e554864850a93e66
#
_entry.id   4cc9a88887018004e554864850a93e66
#
_cell.length_a   1.000
_cell.length_b   1.000
_cell.length_c   1.000
_cell.angle_alpha   90.00
_cell.angle_beta   90.00
_cell.angle_gamma   90.00
#
_symmetry.space_group_name_H-M   'P 1'
#
loop_
_entity.id
_entity.type
_entity.pdbx_description
1 polymer ?
#
loop_
_entity_poly.entity_id
_entity_poly.type
_entity_poly.pdbx_seq_one_letter_code
_entity_poly.pdbx_strand_id
1 'polypeptide(L)'
;MKPTQYSKKVKEHFKSPKNVGEIPNPDGVGVVGNPLCGDMMQMTIKVTDDGRLDDVKFKTYGCGSAIATSSMITEMAKGLTIEEALKITRKDVAEELEGLPPIKMHCSNLAADALHAAIKDYLERKKMGEVVSEAKAEGDFDFDVVVVGGGPAGLTAAIQVARKGLSVAVFEGKSWVGVLPTLYPNKRIMNFPGLPENTLGRDFVTSLLKQARDLGVAFKNEFVSEVSPDRVVRTAMGEYRARAVIIATGSYPLSLGIPGEKEFSDDDKGVCYYVTYPEKFMGKRVLVYGNGEQALESALALEDVADKLTFAFREKELVGLLRDVKAVKRSDKIKLLSETELVKIEGEDGVEKVVLHDLNEDEDFELVVDRVVLAVGMTPNTEIYSKLGVEVDDRGFIKVDRNQRTSLEGIYAVGDVTTDLQLLVVAVSQGAVAGHRVYEYVQKQKGF
;
A
#
# COMPACT_ATOMS: atom_id res chain seq x y z
N MET A 1 -22.50 26.19 -19.60
CA MET A 1 -21.11 25.90 -19.95
C MET A 1 -21.06 24.84 -21.04
N LYS A 2 -20.12 24.92 -21.98
CA LYS A 2 -19.86 23.80 -22.89
C LYS A 2 -19.41 22.60 -22.04
N PRO A 3 -19.74 21.35 -22.40
CA PRO A 3 -19.54 20.16 -21.54
C PRO A 3 -18.09 19.87 -21.07
N THR A 4 -17.10 20.60 -21.57
CA THR A 4 -15.67 20.40 -21.34
C THR A 4 -14.91 21.62 -20.80
N GLN A 5 -15.59 22.70 -20.43
CA GLN A 5 -14.92 23.94 -20.08
C GLN A 5 -14.88 24.12 -18.54
N TYR A 6 -13.70 24.05 -17.95
CA TYR A 6 -13.45 24.35 -16.55
C TYR A 6 -13.56 25.84 -16.24
N SER A 7 -14.11 26.19 -15.08
CA SER A 7 -14.15 27.57 -14.55
C SER A 7 -12.71 28.11 -14.34
N LYS A 8 -12.62 29.45 -14.15
CA LYS A 8 -11.35 30.08 -13.81
C LYS A 8 -10.81 29.55 -12.47
N LYS A 9 -11.69 29.36 -11.50
CA LYS A 9 -11.39 28.91 -10.13
C LYS A 9 -10.90 27.46 -10.11
N VAL A 10 -11.48 26.57 -10.91
CA VAL A 10 -10.97 25.19 -11.09
C VAL A 10 -9.56 25.18 -11.65
N LYS A 11 -9.28 26.04 -12.67
CA LYS A 11 -7.94 26.12 -13.26
C LYS A 11 -6.91 26.67 -12.29
N GLU A 12 -7.29 27.61 -11.43
CA GLU A 12 -6.44 28.19 -10.40
C GLU A 12 -6.07 27.15 -9.34
N HIS A 13 -7.06 26.47 -8.76
CA HIS A 13 -6.84 25.40 -7.77
C HIS A 13 -6.10 24.18 -8.33
N PHE A 14 -6.22 23.94 -9.63
CA PHE A 14 -5.41 22.89 -10.28
C PHE A 14 -3.94 23.30 -10.43
N LYS A 15 -3.68 24.55 -10.88
CA LYS A 15 -2.32 25.04 -11.14
C LYS A 15 -1.54 25.34 -9.85
N SER A 16 -2.23 25.79 -8.81
CA SER A 16 -1.65 26.20 -7.53
C SER A 16 -2.52 25.68 -6.39
N PRO A 17 -2.59 24.36 -6.18
CA PRO A 17 -3.45 23.77 -5.16
C PRO A 17 -3.00 24.17 -3.76
N LYS A 18 -3.98 24.49 -2.90
CA LYS A 18 -3.76 24.83 -1.50
C LYS A 18 -3.80 23.57 -0.64
N ASN A 19 -3.08 23.59 0.49
CA ASN A 19 -3.12 22.55 1.52
C ASN A 19 -2.76 21.14 0.99
N VAL A 20 -1.88 21.06 -0.01
CA VAL A 20 -1.35 19.78 -0.49
C VAL A 20 -0.37 19.20 0.53
N GLY A 21 -0.43 17.90 0.74
CA GLY A 21 0.46 17.17 1.63
C GLY A 21 -0.29 16.40 2.70
N GLU A 22 0.38 16.14 3.80
CA GLU A 22 -0.12 15.40 4.95
C GLU A 22 0.24 16.14 6.24
N ILE A 23 -0.64 16.07 7.22
CA ILE A 23 -0.37 16.60 8.55
C ILE A 23 0.41 15.55 9.33
N PRO A 24 1.59 15.88 9.88
CA PRO A 24 2.27 14.99 10.83
C PRO A 24 1.38 14.73 12.06
N ASN A 25 1.19 13.46 12.43
CA ASN A 25 0.31 13.06 13.54
C ASN A 25 -1.09 13.67 13.46
N PRO A 26 -1.87 13.37 12.42
CA PRO A 26 -3.21 13.92 12.25
C PRO A 26 -4.16 13.34 13.29
N ASP A 27 -5.14 14.14 13.72
CA ASP A 27 -6.17 13.69 14.64
C ASP A 27 -7.21 12.81 13.95
N GLY A 28 -7.38 12.97 12.62
CA GLY A 28 -8.22 12.11 11.79
C GLY A 28 -7.69 11.95 10.36
N VAL A 29 -7.90 10.78 9.78
CA VAL A 29 -7.50 10.41 8.43
C VAL A 29 -8.68 9.83 7.67
N GLY A 30 -9.01 10.39 6.52
CA GLY A 30 -10.01 9.85 5.60
C GLY A 30 -9.35 9.43 4.29
N VAL A 31 -9.57 8.19 3.88
CA VAL A 31 -9.12 7.69 2.59
C VAL A 31 -10.33 7.18 1.82
N VAL A 32 -10.56 7.73 0.65
CA VAL A 32 -11.65 7.31 -0.24
C VAL A 32 -11.13 7.14 -1.67
N GLY A 33 -11.73 6.21 -2.38
CA GLY A 33 -11.42 5.95 -3.78
C GLY A 33 -12.68 5.85 -4.61
N ASN A 34 -12.61 6.28 -5.86
CA ASN A 34 -13.67 6.07 -6.82
C ASN A 34 -13.31 4.91 -7.77
N PRO A 35 -14.03 3.78 -7.67
CA PRO A 35 -13.75 2.61 -8.51
C PRO A 35 -13.92 2.83 -10.01
N LEU A 36 -14.71 3.84 -10.42
CA LEU A 36 -15.05 4.10 -11.82
C LEU A 36 -13.98 4.91 -12.56
N CYS A 37 -13.22 5.75 -11.84
CA CYS A 37 -12.20 6.59 -12.47
C CYS A 37 -10.78 6.37 -11.91
N GLY A 38 -10.61 5.48 -10.93
CA GLY A 38 -9.31 5.21 -10.30
C GLY A 38 -8.80 6.32 -9.37
N ASP A 39 -9.54 7.44 -9.24
CA ASP A 39 -9.14 8.55 -8.38
C ASP A 39 -9.13 8.09 -6.91
N MET A 40 -8.03 8.32 -6.22
CA MET A 40 -7.91 8.13 -4.76
C MET A 40 -7.65 9.46 -4.08
N MET A 41 -8.21 9.63 -2.89
CA MET A 41 -8.04 10.84 -2.09
C MET A 41 -7.84 10.48 -0.62
N GLN A 42 -6.76 11.00 -0.07
CA GLN A 42 -6.49 10.98 1.36
C GLN A 42 -6.66 12.40 1.89
N MET A 43 -7.35 12.53 3.02
CA MET A 43 -7.46 13.79 3.75
C MET A 43 -7.05 13.60 5.20
N THR A 44 -6.25 14.53 5.71
CA THR A 44 -5.78 14.54 7.10
C THR A 44 -6.25 15.82 7.77
N ILE A 45 -6.71 15.71 9.00
CA ILE A 45 -7.22 16.85 9.78
C ILE A 45 -6.50 16.97 11.12
N LYS A 46 -6.35 18.22 11.57
CA LYS A 46 -5.96 18.60 12.93
C LYS A 46 -7.12 19.32 13.57
N VAL A 47 -7.42 18.99 14.83
CA VAL A 47 -8.58 19.54 15.54
C VAL A 47 -8.10 20.24 16.81
N THR A 48 -8.59 21.45 17.04
CA THR A 48 -8.32 22.22 18.27
C THR A 48 -9.11 21.65 19.45
N ASP A 49 -8.74 22.04 20.67
CA ASP A 49 -9.42 21.59 21.90
C ASP A 49 -10.91 22.01 21.94
N ASP A 50 -11.27 23.11 21.27
CA ASP A 50 -12.66 23.59 21.14
C ASP A 50 -13.42 22.95 19.96
N GLY A 51 -12.84 21.95 19.30
CA GLY A 51 -13.50 21.13 18.26
C GLY A 51 -13.59 21.77 16.89
N ARG A 52 -12.64 22.65 16.54
CA ARG A 52 -12.53 23.24 15.20
C ARG A 52 -11.41 22.60 14.38
N LEU A 53 -11.55 22.60 13.08
CA LEU A 53 -10.52 22.13 12.15
C LEU A 53 -9.40 23.20 12.05
N ASP A 54 -8.29 22.96 12.75
CA ASP A 54 -7.11 23.84 12.75
C ASP A 54 -6.36 23.74 11.42
N ASP A 55 -6.11 22.52 10.97
CA ASP A 55 -5.48 22.27 9.67
C ASP A 55 -6.17 21.11 8.94
N VAL A 56 -6.22 21.22 7.61
CA VAL A 56 -6.77 20.21 6.72
C VAL A 56 -5.86 20.11 5.50
N LYS A 57 -5.29 18.94 5.25
CA LYS A 57 -4.43 18.69 4.09
C LYS A 57 -4.88 17.47 3.32
N PHE A 58 -4.49 17.43 2.04
CA PHE A 58 -4.83 16.31 1.17
C PHE A 58 -3.67 15.82 0.33
N LYS A 59 -3.72 14.54 0.01
CA LYS A 59 -2.99 13.90 -1.10
C LYS A 59 -4.03 13.24 -2.01
N THR A 60 -3.87 13.39 -3.31
CA THR A 60 -4.76 12.74 -4.27
C THR A 60 -3.97 12.20 -5.45
N TYR A 61 -4.35 11.02 -5.89
CA TYR A 61 -3.98 10.45 -7.18
C TYR A 61 -5.25 10.50 -8.03
N GLY A 62 -5.31 11.46 -8.96
CA GLY A 62 -6.51 11.66 -9.74
C GLY A 62 -6.40 12.77 -10.78
N CYS A 63 -7.49 13.01 -11.47
CA CYS A 63 -7.54 14.03 -12.52
C CYS A 63 -7.47 15.46 -11.95
N GLY A 64 -7.23 16.44 -12.83
CA GLY A 64 -7.16 17.86 -12.44
C GLY A 64 -8.39 18.38 -11.67
N SER A 65 -9.58 17.79 -11.89
CA SER A 65 -10.77 18.11 -11.10
C SER A 65 -10.67 17.57 -9.68
N ALA A 66 -10.07 16.39 -9.46
CA ALA A 66 -9.87 15.83 -8.13
C ALA A 66 -8.90 16.71 -7.31
N ILE A 67 -7.83 17.21 -7.92
CA ILE A 67 -6.92 18.16 -7.29
C ILE A 67 -7.65 19.47 -6.92
N ALA A 68 -8.41 20.03 -7.85
CA ALA A 68 -9.11 21.29 -7.63
C ALA A 68 -10.19 21.19 -6.55
N THR A 69 -10.97 20.10 -6.54
CA THR A 69 -12.01 19.88 -5.52
C THR A 69 -11.42 19.61 -4.14
N SER A 70 -10.31 18.87 -4.05
CA SER A 70 -9.59 18.65 -2.80
C SER A 70 -9.01 19.95 -2.24
N SER A 71 -8.37 20.75 -3.10
CA SER A 71 -7.85 22.06 -2.71
C SER A 71 -8.96 22.97 -2.18
N MET A 72 -10.10 23.03 -2.87
CA MET A 72 -11.23 23.86 -2.46
C MET A 72 -11.82 23.44 -1.13
N ILE A 73 -12.12 22.14 -0.95
CA ILE A 73 -12.77 21.69 0.29
C ILE A 73 -11.88 21.88 1.52
N THR A 74 -10.56 21.79 1.37
CA THR A 74 -9.65 22.06 2.49
C THR A 74 -9.67 23.51 2.93
N GLU A 75 -9.85 24.46 2.00
CA GLU A 75 -10.03 25.88 2.33
C GLU A 75 -11.38 26.13 2.98
N MET A 76 -12.46 25.51 2.45
CA MET A 76 -13.80 25.62 3.03
C MET A 76 -13.90 25.06 4.45
N ALA A 77 -13.19 23.98 4.74
CA ALA A 77 -13.29 23.26 6.00
C ALA A 77 -12.45 23.88 7.14
N LYS A 78 -11.35 24.55 6.81
CA LYS A 78 -10.47 25.17 7.80
C LYS A 78 -11.19 26.21 8.67
N GLY A 79 -11.03 26.10 10.00
CA GLY A 79 -11.63 26.98 11.00
C GLY A 79 -13.09 26.65 11.35
N LEU A 80 -13.75 25.75 10.61
CA LEU A 80 -15.10 25.30 10.93
C LEU A 80 -15.09 24.34 12.13
N THR A 81 -16.21 24.27 12.83
CA THR A 81 -16.45 23.19 13.78
C THR A 81 -16.64 21.86 13.05
N ILE A 82 -16.42 20.76 13.75
CA ILE A 82 -16.67 19.40 13.24
C ILE A 82 -18.10 19.28 12.67
N GLU A 83 -19.09 19.83 13.36
CA GLU A 83 -20.50 19.75 12.96
C GLU A 83 -20.80 20.61 11.71
N GLU A 84 -20.15 21.75 11.56
CA GLU A 84 -20.24 22.59 10.36
C GLU A 84 -19.55 21.94 9.17
N ALA A 85 -18.35 21.37 9.36
CA ALA A 85 -17.59 20.70 8.31
C ALA A 85 -18.30 19.44 7.79
N LEU A 86 -19.02 18.69 8.64
CA LEU A 86 -19.87 17.57 8.23
C LEU A 86 -21.06 17.97 7.36
N LYS A 87 -21.44 19.24 7.34
CA LYS A 87 -22.54 19.74 6.49
C LYS A 87 -22.07 20.13 5.09
N ILE A 88 -20.76 20.22 4.86
CA ILE A 88 -20.23 20.53 3.52
C ILE A 88 -20.60 19.39 2.58
N THR A 89 -21.38 19.73 1.56
CA THR A 89 -21.83 18.77 0.54
C THR A 89 -20.98 18.87 -0.72
N ARG A 90 -21.05 17.82 -1.54
CA ARG A 90 -20.49 17.83 -2.91
C ARG A 90 -20.98 19.02 -3.77
N LYS A 91 -22.20 19.49 -3.50
CA LYS A 91 -22.81 20.61 -4.23
C LYS A 91 -22.13 21.92 -3.85
N ASP A 92 -21.88 22.12 -2.56
CA ASP A 92 -21.21 23.32 -2.05
C ASP A 92 -19.80 23.45 -2.64
N VAL A 93 -19.04 22.34 -2.71
CA VAL A 93 -17.70 22.29 -3.32
C VAL A 93 -17.76 22.64 -4.82
N ALA A 94 -18.75 22.12 -5.53
CA ALA A 94 -18.92 22.40 -6.95
C ALA A 94 -19.37 23.85 -7.20
N GLU A 95 -20.25 24.39 -6.37
CA GLU A 95 -20.73 25.78 -6.44
C GLU A 95 -19.59 26.76 -6.13
N GLU A 96 -18.78 26.48 -5.09
CA GLU A 96 -17.64 27.31 -4.73
C GLU A 96 -16.57 27.35 -5.84
N LEU A 97 -16.43 26.28 -6.62
CA LEU A 97 -15.59 26.21 -7.81
C LEU A 97 -16.22 26.83 -9.08
N GLU A 98 -17.36 27.57 -8.95
CA GLU A 98 -18.09 28.16 -10.07
C GLU A 98 -18.59 27.11 -11.09
N GLY A 99 -18.81 25.88 -10.62
CA GLY A 99 -19.34 24.76 -11.39
C GLY A 99 -18.24 23.80 -11.88
N LEU A 100 -18.63 22.53 -11.97
CA LEU A 100 -17.85 21.45 -12.57
C LEU A 100 -18.58 20.90 -13.80
N PRO A 101 -17.85 20.40 -14.81
CA PRO A 101 -18.47 19.65 -15.89
C PRO A 101 -19.27 18.47 -15.33
N PRO A 102 -20.47 18.13 -15.87
CA PRO A 102 -21.31 17.05 -15.34
C PRO A 102 -20.59 15.71 -15.17
N ILE A 103 -19.71 15.38 -16.12
CA ILE A 103 -18.90 14.16 -16.09
C ILE A 103 -17.81 14.17 -14.98
N LYS A 104 -17.56 15.32 -14.34
CA LYS A 104 -16.56 15.50 -13.28
C LYS A 104 -17.18 15.78 -11.91
N MET A 105 -18.48 15.71 -11.79
CA MET A 105 -19.19 15.90 -10.50
C MET A 105 -18.81 14.83 -9.46
N HIS A 106 -18.36 13.64 -9.90
CA HIS A 106 -17.87 12.60 -8.99
C HIS A 106 -16.63 13.01 -8.21
N CYS A 107 -15.78 13.93 -8.73
CA CYS A 107 -14.60 14.42 -8.01
C CYS A 107 -14.98 15.26 -6.78
N SER A 108 -16.09 16.05 -6.84
CA SER A 108 -16.59 16.76 -5.66
C SER A 108 -17.19 15.80 -4.62
N ASN A 109 -17.79 14.67 -5.05
CA ASN A 109 -18.21 13.62 -4.12
C ASN A 109 -17.02 13.07 -3.35
N LEU A 110 -15.97 12.71 -4.07
CA LEU A 110 -14.76 12.13 -3.48
C LEU A 110 -14.12 13.06 -2.44
N ALA A 111 -14.10 14.37 -2.71
CA ALA A 111 -13.55 15.35 -1.78
C ALA A 111 -14.38 15.47 -0.49
N ALA A 112 -15.71 15.57 -0.61
CA ALA A 112 -16.61 15.63 0.54
C ALA A 112 -16.55 14.32 1.36
N ASP A 113 -16.57 13.18 0.69
CA ASP A 113 -16.49 11.87 1.34
C ASP A 113 -15.17 11.69 2.09
N ALA A 114 -14.03 12.20 1.56
CA ALA A 114 -12.74 12.14 2.22
C ALA A 114 -12.68 13.00 3.49
N LEU A 115 -13.25 14.22 3.45
CA LEU A 115 -13.36 15.08 4.62
C LEU A 115 -14.23 14.43 5.70
N HIS A 116 -15.41 13.93 5.33
CA HIS A 116 -16.32 13.26 6.26
C HIS A 116 -15.70 11.99 6.85
N ALA A 117 -14.95 11.22 6.06
CA ALA A 117 -14.23 10.05 6.55
C ALA A 117 -13.14 10.45 7.57
N ALA A 118 -12.39 11.53 7.33
CA ALA A 118 -11.38 12.02 8.26
C ALA A 118 -12.00 12.50 9.58
N ILE A 119 -13.11 13.23 9.51
CA ILE A 119 -13.86 13.67 10.69
C ILE A 119 -14.41 12.48 11.47
N LYS A 120 -14.96 11.49 10.78
CA LYS A 120 -15.47 10.28 11.41
C LYS A 120 -14.37 9.49 12.11
N ASP A 121 -13.21 9.35 11.48
CA ASP A 121 -12.02 8.73 12.08
C ASP A 121 -11.60 9.49 13.36
N TYR A 122 -11.56 10.82 13.33
CA TYR A 122 -11.30 11.64 14.52
C TYR A 122 -12.30 11.39 15.64
N LEU A 123 -13.60 11.40 15.34
CA LEU A 123 -14.65 11.18 16.33
C LEU A 123 -14.59 9.77 16.93
N GLU A 124 -14.27 8.77 16.10
CA GLU A 124 -14.05 7.40 16.55
C GLU A 124 -12.80 7.30 17.44
N ARG A 125 -11.69 7.94 17.05
CA ARG A 125 -10.46 7.99 17.86
C ARG A 125 -10.67 8.72 19.19
N LYS A 126 -11.42 9.81 19.19
CA LYS A 126 -11.74 10.56 20.41
C LYS A 126 -12.59 9.70 21.38
N LYS A 127 -13.59 8.97 20.88
CA LYS A 127 -14.35 8.01 21.69
C LYS A 127 -13.47 6.88 22.21
N MET A 128 -12.53 6.38 21.39
CA MET A 128 -11.57 5.34 21.79
C MET A 128 -10.49 5.90 22.74
N GLY A 129 -10.09 7.17 22.61
CA GLY A 129 -9.17 7.82 23.52
C GLY A 129 -9.72 7.91 24.95
N GLU A 130 -11.02 8.03 25.09
CA GLU A 130 -11.68 7.91 26.40
C GLU A 130 -11.67 6.46 26.92
N VAL A 131 -11.59 5.45 26.03
CA VAL A 131 -11.50 4.01 26.36
C VAL A 131 -10.03 3.54 26.43
N VAL A 132 -9.15 4.08 25.57
CA VAL A 132 -7.73 3.68 25.45
C VAL A 132 -6.87 4.34 26.53
N SER A 133 -7.33 5.40 27.21
CA SER A 133 -6.60 5.99 28.36
C SER A 133 -6.46 5.02 29.55
N GLU A 134 -7.22 3.92 29.57
CA GLU A 134 -7.12 2.88 30.61
C GLU A 134 -6.21 1.68 30.21
N ALA A 135 -5.83 1.53 28.96
CA ALA A 135 -5.00 0.42 28.49
C ALA A 135 -3.53 0.79 28.25
N LYS A 136 -2.93 1.57 29.17
CA LYS A 136 -1.47 1.64 29.24
C LYS A 136 -0.94 0.32 29.76
N ALA A 137 0.15 -0.18 29.12
CA ALA A 137 0.84 -1.34 29.64
C ALA A 137 1.31 -1.05 31.05
N GLU A 138 1.14 -2.00 31.99
CA GLU A 138 1.66 -1.87 33.34
C GLU A 138 3.19 -1.87 33.34
N GLY A 139 3.83 -0.98 34.09
CA GLY A 139 5.28 -0.84 34.18
C GLY A 139 5.89 0.09 33.14
N ASP A 140 7.17 -0.05 32.84
CA ASP A 140 7.98 0.81 31.95
C ASP A 140 7.75 0.54 30.45
N PHE A 141 6.59 0.02 30.04
CA PHE A 141 6.25 -0.31 28.66
C PHE A 141 5.18 0.65 28.12
N ASP A 142 5.35 1.09 26.88
CA ASP A 142 4.37 1.90 26.18
C ASP A 142 3.19 1.05 25.66
N PHE A 143 3.51 -0.19 25.22
CA PHE A 143 2.53 -1.17 24.73
C PHE A 143 2.89 -2.57 25.20
N ASP A 144 1.90 -3.43 25.39
CA ASP A 144 2.14 -4.86 25.59
C ASP A 144 2.74 -5.47 24.30
N VAL A 145 2.25 -5.05 23.13
CA VAL A 145 2.70 -5.55 21.83
C VAL A 145 2.85 -4.41 20.83
N VAL A 146 3.96 -4.38 20.14
CA VAL A 146 4.14 -3.55 18.93
C VAL A 146 4.17 -4.45 17.70
N VAL A 147 3.39 -4.06 16.69
CA VAL A 147 3.38 -4.69 15.36
C VAL A 147 4.02 -3.73 14.37
N VAL A 148 5.04 -4.16 13.66
CA VAL A 148 5.74 -3.38 12.66
C VAL A 148 5.28 -3.81 11.27
N GLY A 149 4.46 -2.99 10.64
CA GLY A 149 3.82 -3.23 9.35
C GLY A 149 2.31 -3.43 9.47
N GLY A 150 1.55 -2.59 8.76
CA GLY A 150 0.08 -2.54 8.73
C GLY A 150 -0.57 -3.37 7.61
N GLY A 151 0.16 -4.33 7.05
CA GLY A 151 -0.38 -5.26 6.07
C GLY A 151 -1.35 -6.30 6.68
N PRO A 152 -1.94 -7.20 5.87
CA PRO A 152 -2.90 -8.19 6.34
C PRO A 152 -2.39 -9.08 7.49
N ALA A 153 -1.11 -9.46 7.47
CA ALA A 153 -0.49 -10.25 8.53
C ALA A 153 -0.43 -9.48 9.85
N GLY A 154 0.09 -8.25 9.81
CA GLY A 154 0.22 -7.39 10.99
C GLY A 154 -1.12 -6.97 11.57
N LEU A 155 -2.08 -6.55 10.73
CA LEU A 155 -3.44 -6.21 11.17
C LEU A 155 -4.14 -7.41 11.83
N THR A 156 -3.99 -8.60 11.25
CA THR A 156 -4.58 -9.81 11.84
C THR A 156 -3.95 -10.13 13.19
N ALA A 157 -2.61 -10.01 13.31
CA ALA A 157 -1.93 -10.19 14.59
C ALA A 157 -2.42 -9.19 15.63
N ALA A 158 -2.49 -7.90 15.29
CA ALA A 158 -2.98 -6.84 16.17
C ALA A 158 -4.43 -7.08 16.63
N ILE A 159 -5.33 -7.49 15.71
CA ILE A 159 -6.70 -7.87 16.03
C ILE A 159 -6.74 -9.00 17.08
N GLN A 160 -5.92 -10.05 16.91
CA GLN A 160 -5.91 -11.17 17.86
C GLN A 160 -5.36 -10.76 19.23
N VAL A 161 -4.37 -9.89 19.28
CA VAL A 161 -3.79 -9.35 20.53
C VAL A 161 -4.83 -8.47 21.24
N ALA A 162 -5.44 -7.52 20.53
CA ALA A 162 -6.44 -6.60 21.09
C ALA A 162 -7.68 -7.33 21.62
N ARG A 163 -8.18 -8.35 20.90
CA ARG A 163 -9.30 -9.18 21.34
C ARG A 163 -9.07 -9.89 22.69
N LYS A 164 -7.83 -10.02 23.11
CA LYS A 164 -7.43 -10.65 24.38
C LYS A 164 -7.13 -9.61 25.48
N GLY A 165 -7.42 -8.33 25.21
CA GLY A 165 -7.31 -7.27 26.20
C GLY A 165 -5.88 -6.74 26.41
N LEU A 166 -4.92 -7.05 25.53
CA LEU A 166 -3.60 -6.47 25.57
C LEU A 166 -3.55 -5.15 24.79
N SER A 167 -2.76 -4.19 25.29
CA SER A 167 -2.47 -2.97 24.57
C SER A 167 -1.58 -3.26 23.36
N VAL A 168 -1.97 -2.81 22.16
CA VAL A 168 -1.24 -3.06 20.93
C VAL A 168 -1.21 -1.85 20.03
N ALA A 169 -0.02 -1.56 19.47
CA ALA A 169 0.16 -0.54 18.44
C ALA A 169 0.66 -1.16 17.14
N VAL A 170 0.12 -0.69 16.01
CA VAL A 170 0.61 -0.98 14.67
C VAL A 170 1.36 0.23 14.14
N PHE A 171 2.59 0.03 13.72
CA PHE A 171 3.43 1.05 13.08
C PHE A 171 3.48 0.81 11.58
N GLU A 172 3.17 1.83 10.80
CA GLU A 172 3.23 1.79 9.34
C GLU A 172 3.78 3.12 8.80
N GLY A 173 4.85 3.07 8.03
CA GLY A 173 5.59 4.26 7.61
C GLY A 173 5.37 4.73 6.18
N LYS A 174 4.85 3.88 5.30
CA LYS A 174 4.73 4.22 3.87
C LYS A 174 3.28 4.43 3.42
N SER A 175 2.43 3.50 3.71
CA SER A 175 1.00 3.63 3.44
C SER A 175 0.26 2.66 4.32
N TRP A 176 -0.79 3.13 4.99
CA TRP A 176 -1.66 2.24 5.72
C TRP A 176 -2.12 1.14 4.79
N VAL A 177 -1.93 -0.11 5.25
CA VAL A 177 -2.55 -1.31 4.72
C VAL A 177 -1.72 -2.18 3.76
N GLY A 178 -0.42 -1.91 3.60
CA GLY A 178 0.47 -2.78 2.82
C GLY A 178 0.25 -2.72 1.32
N VAL A 179 0.69 -3.76 0.64
CA VAL A 179 0.80 -3.85 -0.82
C VAL A 179 -0.58 -3.95 -1.53
N LEU A 180 -1.55 -4.64 -0.92
CA LEU A 180 -2.82 -4.96 -1.57
C LEU A 180 -3.62 -3.74 -2.05
N PRO A 181 -3.91 -2.71 -1.21
CA PRO A 181 -4.69 -1.57 -1.66
C PRO A 181 -3.88 -0.55 -2.44
N THR A 182 -2.55 -0.57 -2.35
CA THR A 182 -1.68 0.38 -3.04
C THR A 182 -1.26 -0.08 -4.41
N LEU A 183 -0.84 -1.33 -4.53
CA LEU A 183 -0.34 -1.91 -5.79
C LEU A 183 -1.39 -2.72 -6.55
N TYR A 184 -2.36 -3.28 -5.83
CA TYR A 184 -3.42 -4.11 -6.40
C TYR A 184 -4.82 -3.69 -5.97
N PRO A 185 -5.20 -2.38 -6.03
CA PRO A 185 -6.46 -1.88 -5.46
C PRO A 185 -7.70 -2.54 -6.05
N ASN A 186 -7.65 -2.89 -7.32
CA ASN A 186 -8.75 -3.46 -8.08
C ASN A 186 -8.62 -4.98 -8.32
N LYS A 187 -7.55 -5.60 -7.78
CA LYS A 187 -7.36 -7.05 -7.92
C LYS A 187 -8.38 -7.81 -7.10
N ARG A 188 -9.08 -8.74 -7.73
CA ARG A 188 -9.98 -9.67 -7.06
C ARG A 188 -9.18 -10.73 -6.31
N ILE A 189 -9.60 -11.00 -5.07
CA ILE A 189 -9.02 -12.08 -4.27
C ILE A 189 -9.72 -13.38 -4.67
N MET A 190 -9.04 -14.25 -5.41
CA MET A 190 -9.62 -15.51 -5.91
C MET A 190 -9.15 -16.75 -5.16
N ASN A 191 -8.09 -16.61 -4.35
CA ASN A 191 -7.41 -17.72 -3.67
C ASN A 191 -7.53 -17.67 -2.14
N PHE A 192 -8.54 -16.97 -1.61
CA PHE A 192 -8.85 -16.96 -0.17
C PHE A 192 -10.17 -17.66 0.08
N PRO A 193 -10.17 -18.89 0.62
CA PRO A 193 -11.40 -19.66 0.85
C PRO A 193 -12.39 -18.92 1.74
N GLY A 194 -13.65 -18.89 1.35
CA GLY A 194 -14.74 -18.30 2.12
C GLY A 194 -14.98 -16.80 1.91
N LEU A 195 -14.16 -16.13 1.10
CA LEU A 195 -14.47 -14.77 0.66
C LEU A 195 -15.49 -14.76 -0.50
N PRO A 196 -16.37 -13.74 -0.58
CA PRO A 196 -17.22 -13.54 -1.74
C PRO A 196 -16.39 -13.41 -3.03
N GLU A 197 -16.90 -13.95 -4.14
CA GLU A 197 -16.16 -14.02 -5.43
C GLU A 197 -15.65 -12.68 -5.97
N ASN A 198 -16.28 -11.57 -5.62
CA ASN A 198 -15.92 -10.24 -6.11
C ASN A 198 -15.19 -9.39 -5.07
N THR A 199 -14.67 -9.98 -3.99
CA THR A 199 -13.92 -9.23 -2.97
C THR A 199 -12.64 -8.66 -3.57
N LEU A 200 -12.49 -7.34 -3.51
CA LEU A 200 -11.28 -6.66 -3.93
C LEU A 200 -10.26 -6.58 -2.79
N GLY A 201 -8.98 -6.55 -3.13
CA GLY A 201 -7.90 -6.45 -2.14
C GLY A 201 -8.08 -5.26 -1.20
N ARG A 202 -8.46 -4.09 -1.72
CA ARG A 202 -8.75 -2.89 -0.92
C ARG A 202 -9.91 -3.06 0.07
N ASP A 203 -11.00 -3.74 -0.33
CA ASP A 203 -12.18 -3.91 0.50
C ASP A 203 -11.88 -4.86 1.67
N PHE A 204 -11.10 -5.90 1.40
CA PHE A 204 -10.62 -6.83 2.41
C PHE A 204 -9.78 -6.12 3.48
N VAL A 205 -8.80 -5.32 3.06
CA VAL A 205 -7.92 -4.62 4.01
C VAL A 205 -8.66 -3.52 4.77
N THR A 206 -9.57 -2.81 4.11
CA THR A 206 -10.47 -1.84 4.78
C THR A 206 -11.27 -2.51 5.90
N SER A 207 -11.75 -3.74 5.67
CA SER A 207 -12.46 -4.51 6.70
C SER A 207 -11.56 -4.90 7.88
N LEU A 208 -10.31 -5.30 7.62
CA LEU A 208 -9.32 -5.58 8.67
C LEU A 208 -9.00 -4.34 9.49
N LEU A 209 -8.76 -3.20 8.83
CA LEU A 209 -8.52 -1.92 9.50
C LEU A 209 -9.68 -1.52 10.41
N LYS A 210 -10.91 -1.67 9.90
CA LYS A 210 -12.10 -1.38 10.69
C LYS A 210 -12.16 -2.27 11.94
N GLN A 211 -11.96 -3.60 11.79
CA GLN A 211 -11.94 -4.51 12.94
C GLN A 211 -10.85 -4.15 13.96
N ALA A 212 -9.65 -3.80 13.50
CA ALA A 212 -8.55 -3.41 14.38
C ALA A 212 -8.90 -2.12 15.17
N ARG A 213 -9.47 -1.12 14.49
CA ARG A 213 -9.92 0.13 15.12
C ARG A 213 -11.04 -0.09 16.13
N ASP A 214 -12.06 -0.86 15.77
CA ASP A 214 -13.19 -1.19 16.66
C ASP A 214 -12.72 -1.90 17.95
N LEU A 215 -11.55 -2.53 17.94
CA LEU A 215 -10.92 -3.20 19.08
C LEU A 215 -9.90 -2.32 19.84
N GLY A 216 -9.76 -1.06 19.46
CA GLY A 216 -8.86 -0.12 20.15
C GLY A 216 -7.38 -0.30 19.84
N VAL A 217 -7.03 -0.91 18.70
CA VAL A 217 -5.63 -0.96 18.23
C VAL A 217 -5.13 0.47 17.98
N ALA A 218 -4.00 0.83 18.58
CA ALA A 218 -3.35 2.11 18.30
C ALA A 218 -2.65 2.06 16.93
N PHE A 219 -2.80 3.12 16.15
CA PHE A 219 -2.16 3.25 14.83
C PHE A 219 -1.16 4.38 14.86
N LYS A 220 0.10 4.08 14.50
CA LYS A 220 1.21 5.02 14.40
C LYS A 220 1.67 5.14 12.96
N ASN A 221 1.46 6.33 12.35
CA ASN A 221 1.97 6.62 11.01
C ASN A 221 3.44 7.02 11.11
N GLU A 222 4.26 6.06 11.49
CA GLU A 222 5.67 6.27 11.77
C GLU A 222 6.47 5.13 11.15
N PHE A 223 7.52 5.49 10.41
CA PHE A 223 8.47 4.52 9.87
C PHE A 223 9.36 4.01 11.00
N VAL A 224 9.33 2.72 11.24
CA VAL A 224 10.24 2.06 12.18
C VAL A 224 11.61 1.90 11.49
N SER A 225 12.60 2.57 12.05
CA SER A 225 13.98 2.52 11.54
C SER A 225 14.81 1.40 12.18
N GLU A 226 14.41 0.95 13.38
CA GLU A 226 15.13 -0.08 14.11
C GLU A 226 14.23 -0.78 15.13
N VAL A 227 14.49 -2.06 15.34
CA VAL A 227 13.99 -2.85 16.47
C VAL A 227 15.19 -3.43 17.19
N SER A 228 15.29 -3.26 18.53
CA SER A 228 16.36 -3.85 19.32
C SER A 228 15.98 -5.24 19.88
N PRO A 229 16.96 -6.07 20.26
CA PRO A 229 16.70 -7.35 20.94
C PRO A 229 15.91 -7.18 22.25
N ASP A 230 16.04 -6.02 22.92
CA ASP A 230 15.29 -5.67 24.13
C ASP A 230 13.88 -5.17 23.84
N ARG A 231 13.42 -5.27 22.58
CA ARG A 231 12.07 -4.91 22.14
C ARG A 231 11.77 -3.41 22.24
N VAL A 232 12.81 -2.57 22.04
CA VAL A 232 12.64 -1.14 21.81
C VAL A 232 12.50 -0.90 20.32
N VAL A 233 11.42 -0.23 19.94
CA VAL A 233 11.11 0.15 18.56
C VAL A 233 11.43 1.62 18.38
N ARG A 234 12.29 1.95 17.40
CA ARG A 234 12.75 3.32 17.12
C ARG A 234 12.14 3.86 15.86
N THR A 235 11.68 5.11 15.96
CA THR A 235 11.16 5.91 14.85
C THR A 235 11.81 7.28 14.86
N ALA A 236 11.55 8.10 13.85
CA ALA A 236 11.95 9.51 13.87
C ALA A 236 11.25 10.33 14.96
N MET A 237 10.14 9.84 15.52
CA MET A 237 9.33 10.52 16.54
C MET A 237 9.72 10.13 17.97
N GLY A 238 10.46 9.03 18.15
CA GLY A 238 10.89 8.57 19.47
C GLY A 238 11.12 7.06 19.56
N GLU A 239 11.27 6.60 20.79
CA GLU A 239 11.44 5.20 21.16
C GLU A 239 10.20 4.68 21.88
N TYR A 240 9.81 3.46 21.57
CA TYR A 240 8.66 2.77 22.17
C TYR A 240 9.10 1.42 22.72
N ARG A 241 8.81 1.17 23.99
CA ARG A 241 9.10 -0.09 24.67
C ARG A 241 7.91 -1.02 24.63
N ALA A 242 8.12 -2.27 24.21
CA ALA A 242 7.08 -3.29 24.16
C ALA A 242 7.49 -4.55 24.91
N ARG A 243 6.51 -5.31 25.44
CA ARG A 243 6.75 -6.64 26.00
C ARG A 243 7.06 -7.66 24.91
N ALA A 244 6.46 -7.48 23.75
CA ALA A 244 6.73 -8.27 22.55
C ALA A 244 6.64 -7.44 21.27
N VAL A 245 7.37 -7.85 20.23
CA VAL A 245 7.33 -7.22 18.91
C VAL A 245 6.97 -8.28 17.86
N ILE A 246 6.10 -7.90 16.92
CA ILE A 246 5.75 -8.72 15.74
C ILE A 246 6.24 -7.99 14.49
N ILE A 247 7.17 -8.57 13.77
CA ILE A 247 7.69 -8.08 12.50
C ILE A 247 6.75 -8.55 11.39
N ALA A 248 6.10 -7.62 10.70
CA ALA A 248 5.14 -7.86 9.63
C ALA A 248 5.43 -6.95 8.41
N THR A 249 6.70 -6.68 8.14
CA THR A 249 7.19 -5.70 7.16
C THR A 249 7.00 -6.11 5.71
N GLY A 250 6.62 -7.37 5.47
CA GLY A 250 6.32 -7.89 4.15
C GLY A 250 7.53 -7.98 3.23
N SER A 251 7.28 -7.79 1.94
CA SER A 251 8.27 -7.89 0.87
C SER A 251 8.15 -6.71 -0.10
N TYR A 252 9.15 -6.52 -0.94
CA TYR A 252 9.18 -5.55 -2.03
C TYR A 252 9.74 -6.19 -3.31
N PRO A 253 9.52 -5.57 -4.49
CA PRO A 253 10.00 -6.11 -5.75
C PRO A 253 11.52 -6.33 -5.74
N LEU A 254 11.94 -7.48 -6.25
CA LEU A 254 13.34 -7.76 -6.48
C LEU A 254 13.86 -6.84 -7.59
N SER A 255 14.99 -6.18 -7.34
CA SER A 255 15.73 -5.41 -8.34
C SER A 255 16.70 -6.32 -9.08
N LEU A 256 16.80 -6.15 -10.39
CA LEU A 256 17.82 -6.80 -11.21
C LEU A 256 19.20 -6.17 -11.03
N GLY A 257 19.26 -4.90 -10.57
CA GLY A 257 20.49 -4.14 -10.42
C GLY A 257 21.16 -3.76 -11.75
N ILE A 258 20.42 -3.77 -12.85
CA ILE A 258 20.92 -3.45 -14.18
C ILE A 258 20.96 -1.95 -14.44
N PRO A 259 21.85 -1.48 -15.37
CA PRO A 259 21.88 -0.09 -15.78
C PRO A 259 20.52 0.40 -16.29
N GLY A 260 20.10 1.60 -15.86
CA GLY A 260 18.83 2.24 -16.21
C GLY A 260 17.64 1.81 -15.34
N GLU A 261 17.68 0.67 -14.64
CA GLU A 261 16.55 0.23 -13.80
C GLU A 261 16.16 1.29 -12.77
N LYS A 262 17.10 1.73 -11.96
CA LYS A 262 16.85 2.71 -10.89
C LYS A 262 16.55 4.10 -11.44
N GLU A 263 17.20 4.49 -12.53
CA GLU A 263 17.04 5.81 -13.16
C GLU A 263 15.63 6.01 -13.69
N PHE A 264 15.06 4.96 -14.28
CA PHE A 264 13.73 4.98 -14.87
C PHE A 264 12.64 4.32 -14.00
N SER A 265 12.94 3.97 -12.74
CA SER A 265 12.01 3.33 -11.79
C SER A 265 10.94 4.27 -11.23
N ASP A 266 10.49 5.23 -12.03
CA ASP A 266 9.35 6.09 -11.76
C ASP A 266 8.26 5.77 -12.80
N ASP A 267 7.02 5.74 -12.34
CA ASP A 267 5.85 5.48 -13.20
C ASP A 267 5.82 6.36 -14.46
N ASP A 268 6.29 7.60 -14.34
CA ASP A 268 6.32 8.57 -15.45
C ASP A 268 7.54 8.35 -16.36
N LYS A 269 8.63 7.77 -15.85
CA LYS A 269 9.85 7.49 -16.61
C LYS A 269 9.85 6.15 -17.35
N GLY A 270 8.99 5.21 -16.96
CA GLY A 270 8.66 4.06 -17.77
C GLY A 270 9.06 2.68 -17.23
N VAL A 271 9.82 2.55 -16.14
CA VAL A 271 10.04 1.27 -15.44
C VAL A 271 9.09 1.17 -14.27
N CYS A 272 8.37 0.05 -14.18
CA CYS A 272 7.53 -0.27 -13.03
C CYS A 272 7.64 -1.76 -12.69
N TYR A 273 7.21 -2.10 -11.47
CA TYR A 273 7.22 -3.49 -10.98
C TYR A 273 5.81 -4.10 -10.95
N TYR A 274 4.77 -3.29 -11.18
CA TYR A 274 3.37 -3.70 -11.13
C TYR A 274 2.54 -2.99 -12.19
N VAL A 275 1.56 -3.68 -12.72
CA VAL A 275 0.53 -3.09 -13.56
C VAL A 275 -0.66 -2.68 -12.69
N THR A 276 -0.52 -1.55 -11.99
CA THR A 276 -1.58 -1.03 -11.11
C THR A 276 -2.73 -0.44 -11.92
N TYR A 277 -2.41 0.26 -12.99
CA TYR A 277 -3.33 0.97 -13.88
C TYR A 277 -3.03 0.63 -15.34
N PRO A 278 -3.65 -0.42 -15.91
CA PRO A 278 -3.40 -0.83 -17.29
C PRO A 278 -3.59 0.29 -18.32
N GLU A 279 -4.50 1.23 -18.07
CA GLU A 279 -4.77 2.38 -18.95
C GLU A 279 -3.56 3.30 -19.16
N LYS A 280 -2.57 3.32 -18.25
CA LYS A 280 -1.31 4.05 -18.44
C LYS A 280 -0.42 3.48 -19.53
N PHE A 281 -0.68 2.26 -19.97
CA PHE A 281 0.06 1.56 -21.01
C PHE A 281 -0.63 1.61 -22.38
N MET A 282 -1.76 2.31 -22.48
CA MET A 282 -2.53 2.42 -23.72
C MET A 282 -1.68 3.04 -24.83
N GLY A 283 -1.59 2.36 -25.97
CA GLY A 283 -0.83 2.79 -27.13
C GLY A 283 0.69 2.78 -26.93
N LYS A 284 1.21 2.10 -25.91
CA LYS A 284 2.65 1.97 -25.62
C LYS A 284 3.19 0.64 -26.10
N ARG A 285 4.48 0.64 -26.46
CA ARG A 285 5.28 -0.57 -26.68
C ARG A 285 5.79 -1.01 -25.31
N VAL A 286 5.42 -2.20 -24.87
CA VAL A 286 5.68 -2.65 -23.50
C VAL A 286 6.52 -3.92 -23.51
N LEU A 287 7.54 -3.96 -22.66
CA LEU A 287 8.23 -5.18 -22.27
C LEU A 287 7.74 -5.61 -20.90
N VAL A 288 7.23 -6.82 -20.76
CA VAL A 288 7.11 -7.53 -19.49
C VAL A 288 8.31 -8.46 -19.37
N TYR A 289 9.09 -8.30 -18.30
CA TYR A 289 10.27 -9.12 -18.05
C TYR A 289 10.17 -9.87 -16.73
N GLY A 290 10.35 -11.17 -16.77
CA GLY A 290 10.32 -12.08 -15.63
C GLY A 290 9.61 -13.38 -15.95
N ASN A 291 9.48 -14.28 -14.94
CA ASN A 291 8.78 -15.56 -15.09
C ASN A 291 8.07 -15.91 -13.79
N GLY A 292 6.79 -16.26 -13.87
CA GLY A 292 5.95 -16.55 -12.72
C GLY A 292 4.57 -15.92 -12.83
N GLU A 293 3.75 -16.12 -11.80
CA GLU A 293 2.34 -15.67 -11.81
C GLU A 293 2.20 -14.16 -12.05
N GLN A 294 3.05 -13.34 -11.41
CA GLN A 294 3.02 -11.88 -11.56
C GLN A 294 3.32 -11.43 -13.00
N ALA A 295 4.28 -12.07 -13.66
CA ALA A 295 4.64 -11.76 -15.05
C ALA A 295 3.51 -12.14 -16.01
N LEU A 296 2.93 -13.35 -15.83
CA LEU A 296 1.78 -13.81 -16.60
C LEU A 296 0.57 -12.89 -16.44
N GLU A 297 0.22 -12.53 -15.19
CA GLU A 297 -0.87 -11.60 -14.90
C GLU A 297 -0.64 -10.23 -15.52
N SER A 298 0.59 -9.71 -15.46
CA SER A 298 0.96 -8.43 -16.06
C SER A 298 0.80 -8.46 -17.58
N ALA A 299 1.28 -9.52 -18.23
CA ALA A 299 1.15 -9.68 -19.68
C ALA A 299 -0.32 -9.77 -20.11
N LEU A 300 -1.13 -10.58 -19.41
CA LEU A 300 -2.57 -10.71 -19.71
C LEU A 300 -3.35 -9.43 -19.45
N ALA A 301 -2.98 -8.66 -18.43
CA ALA A 301 -3.61 -7.36 -18.14
C ALA A 301 -3.32 -6.31 -19.21
N LEU A 302 -2.22 -6.44 -19.94
CA LEU A 302 -1.77 -5.50 -20.96
C LEU A 302 -2.06 -5.95 -22.39
N GLU A 303 -2.52 -7.18 -22.59
CA GLU A 303 -2.76 -7.81 -23.90
C GLU A 303 -3.65 -6.96 -24.82
N ASP A 304 -4.72 -6.38 -24.28
CA ASP A 304 -5.68 -5.57 -25.03
C ASP A 304 -5.43 -4.06 -24.91
N VAL A 305 -4.40 -3.64 -24.19
CA VAL A 305 -4.15 -2.23 -23.85
C VAL A 305 -2.90 -1.70 -24.54
N ALA A 306 -1.81 -2.47 -24.56
CA ALA A 306 -0.55 -2.09 -25.18
C ALA A 306 -0.67 -2.11 -26.73
N ASP A 307 0.07 -1.21 -27.39
CA ASP A 307 0.20 -1.23 -28.86
C ASP A 307 1.02 -2.43 -29.32
N LYS A 308 2.13 -2.70 -28.63
CA LYS A 308 2.97 -3.89 -28.80
C LYS A 308 3.36 -4.42 -27.43
N LEU A 309 3.18 -5.71 -27.24
CA LEU A 309 3.52 -6.40 -26.00
C LEU A 309 4.55 -7.49 -26.25
N THR A 310 5.73 -7.33 -25.65
CA THR A 310 6.76 -8.36 -25.63
C THR A 310 6.85 -8.90 -24.21
N PHE A 311 6.89 -10.22 -24.08
CA PHE A 311 7.09 -10.90 -22.81
C PHE A 311 8.37 -11.73 -22.89
N ALA A 312 9.43 -11.27 -22.22
CA ALA A 312 10.74 -11.90 -22.20
C ALA A 312 11.02 -12.55 -20.84
N PHE A 313 11.68 -13.68 -20.87
CA PHE A 313 12.05 -14.44 -19.68
C PHE A 313 13.29 -15.30 -19.95
N ARG A 314 14.07 -15.55 -18.89
CA ARG A 314 15.36 -16.23 -18.94
C ARG A 314 15.25 -17.75 -19.16
N GLU A 315 14.20 -18.34 -18.61
CA GLU A 315 13.97 -19.78 -18.67
C GLU A 315 13.46 -20.20 -20.06
N LYS A 316 13.53 -21.52 -20.32
CA LYS A 316 13.00 -22.09 -21.55
C LYS A 316 11.48 -22.14 -21.59
N GLU A 317 10.87 -22.34 -20.41
CA GLU A 317 9.40 -22.51 -20.30
C GLU A 317 8.82 -21.52 -19.28
N LEU A 318 7.58 -21.09 -19.57
CA LEU A 318 6.80 -20.26 -18.64
C LEU A 318 6.39 -21.07 -17.42
N VAL A 319 6.50 -20.43 -16.24
CA VAL A 319 6.13 -20.98 -14.93
C VAL A 319 4.95 -20.19 -14.35
N GLY A 320 3.94 -20.87 -13.82
CA GLY A 320 2.79 -20.26 -13.18
C GLY A 320 1.51 -21.08 -13.34
N LEU A 321 0.36 -20.47 -13.10
CA LEU A 321 -0.92 -21.14 -13.24
C LEU A 321 -1.12 -21.64 -14.67
N LEU A 322 -1.42 -22.92 -14.82
CA LEU A 322 -1.56 -23.58 -16.11
C LEU A 322 -2.55 -22.88 -17.05
N ARG A 323 -3.60 -22.28 -16.48
CA ARG A 323 -4.60 -21.49 -17.22
C ARG A 323 -3.95 -20.28 -17.88
N ASP A 324 -3.16 -19.54 -17.13
CA ASP A 324 -2.57 -18.28 -17.56
C ASP A 324 -1.39 -18.52 -18.52
N VAL A 325 -0.58 -19.56 -18.26
CA VAL A 325 0.44 -20.03 -19.21
C VAL A 325 -0.19 -20.39 -20.58
N LYS A 326 -1.33 -21.12 -20.56
CA LYS A 326 -2.05 -21.45 -21.80
C LYS A 326 -2.64 -20.22 -22.50
N ALA A 327 -3.13 -19.24 -21.74
CA ALA A 327 -3.67 -18.00 -22.27
C ALA A 327 -2.55 -17.21 -23.00
N VAL A 328 -1.44 -16.97 -22.31
CA VAL A 328 -0.28 -16.26 -22.87
C VAL A 328 0.28 -16.95 -24.10
N LYS A 329 0.47 -18.28 -24.07
CA LYS A 329 0.98 -19.05 -25.24
C LYS A 329 0.03 -19.07 -26.44
N ARG A 330 -1.26 -18.81 -26.24
CA ARG A 330 -2.27 -18.77 -27.33
C ARG A 330 -2.52 -17.38 -27.88
N SER A 331 -2.08 -16.36 -27.20
CA SER A 331 -2.25 -14.98 -27.60
C SER A 331 -1.42 -14.70 -28.88
N ASP A 332 -2.02 -14.11 -29.87
CA ASP A 332 -1.36 -13.56 -31.07
C ASP A 332 -0.88 -12.11 -30.85
N LYS A 333 -1.23 -11.51 -29.72
CA LYS A 333 -0.86 -10.13 -29.32
C LYS A 333 0.39 -10.07 -28.47
N ILE A 334 0.80 -11.19 -27.87
CA ILE A 334 1.97 -11.27 -26.98
C ILE A 334 3.13 -11.93 -27.72
N LYS A 335 4.17 -11.14 -28.01
CA LYS A 335 5.43 -11.70 -28.54
C LYS A 335 6.23 -12.30 -27.39
N LEU A 336 6.44 -13.63 -27.40
CA LEU A 336 7.25 -14.34 -26.42
C LEU A 336 8.72 -14.39 -26.84
N LEU A 337 9.61 -14.12 -25.89
CA LEU A 337 11.06 -14.28 -25.97
C LEU A 337 11.52 -15.11 -24.79
N SER A 338 11.66 -16.42 -24.98
CA SER A 338 12.27 -17.32 -23.99
C SER A 338 13.80 -17.26 -24.07
N GLU A 339 14.48 -17.77 -23.05
CA GLU A 339 15.93 -17.85 -23.00
C GLU A 339 16.59 -16.49 -23.31
N THR A 340 15.96 -15.40 -22.78
CA THR A 340 16.34 -14.00 -23.05
C THR A 340 16.55 -13.27 -21.74
N GLU A 341 17.69 -12.59 -21.62
CA GLU A 341 18.06 -11.82 -20.40
C GLU A 341 17.96 -10.33 -20.69
N LEU A 342 17.40 -9.57 -19.73
CA LEU A 342 17.38 -8.11 -19.78
C LEU A 342 18.69 -7.57 -19.20
N VAL A 343 19.49 -6.92 -20.05
CA VAL A 343 20.84 -6.45 -19.71
C VAL A 343 20.86 -4.99 -19.30
N LYS A 344 20.09 -4.15 -20.00
CA LYS A 344 20.14 -2.70 -19.83
C LYS A 344 18.84 -2.05 -20.28
N ILE A 345 18.49 -0.93 -19.62
CA ILE A 345 17.38 -0.05 -20.00
C ILE A 345 17.96 1.31 -20.38
N GLU A 346 17.56 1.88 -21.51
CA GLU A 346 18.11 3.12 -22.05
C GLU A 346 17.03 4.11 -22.45
N GLY A 347 17.36 5.40 -22.35
CA GLY A 347 16.55 6.55 -22.76
C GLY A 347 17.13 7.85 -22.25
N GLU A 348 16.50 8.97 -22.57
CA GLU A 348 16.89 10.31 -22.05
C GLU A 348 15.95 10.75 -20.91
N ASP A 349 14.74 11.17 -21.24
CA ASP A 349 13.75 11.61 -20.25
C ASP A 349 12.90 10.45 -19.70
N GLY A 350 12.92 9.30 -20.34
CA GLY A 350 12.22 8.09 -20.02
C GLY A 350 12.73 6.90 -20.82
N VAL A 351 12.13 5.75 -20.65
CA VAL A 351 12.50 4.53 -21.37
C VAL A 351 12.22 4.68 -22.89
N GLU A 352 13.21 4.41 -23.70
CA GLU A 352 13.13 4.42 -25.18
C GLU A 352 13.43 3.06 -25.79
N LYS A 353 14.34 2.31 -25.20
CA LYS A 353 14.73 0.97 -25.62
C LYS A 353 15.35 0.17 -24.46
N VAL A 354 15.44 -1.13 -24.68
CA VAL A 354 16.18 -2.06 -23.82
C VAL A 354 17.19 -2.85 -24.63
N VAL A 355 18.25 -3.29 -23.99
CA VAL A 355 19.19 -4.27 -24.52
C VAL A 355 18.84 -5.62 -23.90
N LEU A 356 18.59 -6.59 -24.74
CA LEU A 356 18.29 -7.97 -24.42
C LEU A 356 19.43 -8.87 -24.92
N HIS A 357 19.76 -9.91 -24.18
CA HIS A 357 20.74 -10.92 -24.54
C HIS A 357 20.01 -12.24 -24.85
N ASP A 358 20.20 -12.77 -26.06
CA ASP A 358 19.70 -14.10 -26.44
C ASP A 358 20.68 -15.17 -25.94
N LEU A 359 20.23 -16.00 -25.01
CA LEU A 359 21.06 -17.03 -24.38
C LEU A 359 21.37 -18.22 -25.31
N ASN A 360 20.65 -18.38 -26.45
CA ASN A 360 20.91 -19.45 -27.42
C ASN A 360 21.95 -19.04 -28.46
N GLU A 361 21.82 -17.80 -28.95
CA GLU A 361 22.72 -17.28 -29.99
C GLU A 361 23.94 -16.57 -29.41
N ASP A 362 23.94 -16.29 -28.07
CA ASP A 362 24.98 -15.55 -27.34
C ASP A 362 25.23 -14.14 -27.93
N GLU A 363 24.15 -13.45 -28.26
CA GLU A 363 24.16 -12.15 -28.91
C GLU A 363 23.23 -11.14 -28.23
N ASP A 364 23.67 -9.87 -28.16
CA ASP A 364 22.84 -8.77 -27.70
C ASP A 364 22.03 -8.17 -28.85
N PHE A 365 20.78 -7.80 -28.54
CA PHE A 365 19.92 -7.08 -29.48
C PHE A 365 19.09 -6.00 -28.78
N GLU A 366 18.75 -4.97 -29.54
CA GLU A 366 17.94 -3.87 -29.03
C GLU A 366 16.45 -4.09 -29.30
N LEU A 367 15.61 -3.76 -28.31
CA LEU A 367 14.16 -3.71 -28.44
C LEU A 367 13.67 -2.31 -28.08
N VAL A 368 13.01 -1.65 -29.02
CA VAL A 368 12.42 -0.31 -28.80
C VAL A 368 11.14 -0.46 -27.98
N VAL A 369 11.08 0.14 -26.80
CA VAL A 369 9.96 0.09 -25.86
C VAL A 369 9.76 1.45 -25.21
N ASP A 370 8.53 1.73 -24.79
CA ASP A 370 8.17 2.94 -24.06
C ASP A 370 8.02 2.66 -22.57
N ARG A 371 7.82 1.39 -22.19
CA ARG A 371 7.66 0.96 -20.79
C ARG A 371 8.20 -0.45 -20.58
N VAL A 372 8.69 -0.67 -19.34
CA VAL A 372 9.19 -1.97 -18.86
C VAL A 372 8.48 -2.32 -17.57
N VAL A 373 7.89 -3.51 -17.51
CA VAL A 373 7.35 -4.12 -16.30
C VAL A 373 8.32 -5.19 -15.83
N LEU A 374 8.98 -4.97 -14.68
CA LEU A 374 9.89 -5.93 -14.07
C LEU A 374 9.12 -6.82 -13.08
N ALA A 375 8.81 -8.04 -13.48
CA ALA A 375 8.08 -9.02 -12.69
C ALA A 375 8.98 -10.23 -12.35
N VAL A 376 10.11 -9.93 -11.72
CA VAL A 376 11.19 -10.90 -11.45
C VAL A 376 11.16 -11.49 -10.05
N GLY A 377 10.07 -11.26 -9.32
CA GLY A 377 9.86 -11.78 -7.96
C GLY A 377 9.94 -10.70 -6.88
N MET A 378 9.92 -11.18 -5.64
CA MET A 378 9.89 -10.36 -4.44
C MET A 378 11.01 -10.76 -3.50
N THR A 379 11.50 -9.80 -2.73
CA THR A 379 12.48 -10.01 -1.67
C THR A 379 11.92 -9.51 -0.33
N PRO A 380 12.23 -10.17 0.80
CA PRO A 380 11.76 -9.74 2.11
C PRO A 380 12.33 -8.37 2.48
N ASN A 381 11.52 -7.54 3.15
CA ASN A 381 11.95 -6.23 3.63
C ASN A 381 12.85 -6.38 4.86
N THR A 382 14.17 -6.35 4.65
CA THR A 382 15.19 -6.64 5.65
C THR A 382 15.72 -5.42 6.41
N GLU A 383 15.35 -4.21 6.02
CA GLU A 383 15.97 -2.97 6.52
C GLU A 383 15.99 -2.88 8.05
N ILE A 384 14.86 -3.21 8.71
CA ILE A 384 14.73 -3.06 10.16
C ILE A 384 15.30 -4.22 10.99
N TYR A 385 15.46 -5.42 10.41
CA TYR A 385 15.92 -6.59 11.14
C TYR A 385 17.32 -7.07 10.75
N SER A 386 17.96 -6.49 9.74
CA SER A 386 19.34 -6.78 9.38
C SER A 386 20.33 -6.58 10.54
N LYS A 387 20.04 -5.60 11.42
CA LYS A 387 20.82 -5.30 12.63
C LYS A 387 20.30 -5.97 13.90
N LEU A 388 19.09 -6.53 13.86
CA LEU A 388 18.43 -7.13 15.02
C LEU A 388 19.08 -8.45 15.45
N GLY A 389 19.69 -9.18 14.49
CA GLY A 389 20.34 -10.47 14.74
C GLY A 389 19.37 -11.65 14.77
N VAL A 390 18.18 -11.53 14.22
CA VAL A 390 17.30 -12.69 13.98
C VAL A 390 17.88 -13.59 12.89
N GLU A 391 17.70 -14.90 13.03
CA GLU A 391 18.11 -15.85 12.01
C GLU A 391 17.27 -15.67 10.74
N VAL A 392 17.97 -15.67 9.61
CA VAL A 392 17.37 -15.64 8.27
C VAL A 392 17.82 -16.85 7.45
N ASP A 393 17.07 -17.18 6.40
CA ASP A 393 17.50 -18.17 5.42
C ASP A 393 18.47 -17.55 4.38
N ASP A 394 18.92 -18.34 3.43
CA ASP A 394 19.83 -17.94 2.34
C ASP A 394 19.23 -16.91 1.36
N ARG A 395 17.92 -16.73 1.39
CA ARG A 395 17.18 -15.71 0.60
C ARG A 395 16.77 -14.49 1.42
N GLY A 396 17.14 -14.44 2.72
CA GLY A 396 16.87 -13.31 3.61
C GLY A 396 15.54 -13.37 4.34
N PHE A 397 14.71 -14.41 4.19
CA PHE A 397 13.48 -14.56 4.94
C PHE A 397 13.76 -14.88 6.41
N ILE A 398 13.04 -14.25 7.34
CA ILE A 398 13.16 -14.51 8.77
C ILE A 398 12.71 -15.96 9.05
N LYS A 399 13.60 -16.75 9.66
CA LYS A 399 13.27 -18.10 10.12
C LYS A 399 12.35 -18.04 11.33
N VAL A 400 11.23 -18.73 11.25
CA VAL A 400 10.25 -18.83 12.34
C VAL A 400 9.87 -20.28 12.60
N ASP A 401 9.52 -20.56 13.86
CA ASP A 401 8.91 -21.85 14.19
C ASP A 401 7.41 -21.87 13.82
N ARG A 402 6.74 -23.00 14.04
CA ARG A 402 5.28 -23.13 13.77
C ARG A 402 4.40 -22.19 14.62
N ASN A 403 4.96 -21.53 15.62
CA ASN A 403 4.31 -20.55 16.47
C ASN A 403 4.66 -19.12 16.07
N GLN A 404 5.34 -18.92 14.94
CA GLN A 404 5.83 -17.65 14.42
C GLN A 404 6.88 -16.96 15.31
N ARG A 405 7.59 -17.72 16.17
CA ARG A 405 8.70 -17.22 16.98
C ARG A 405 9.95 -17.16 16.15
N THR A 406 10.69 -16.06 16.26
CA THR A 406 12.04 -15.94 15.71
C THR A 406 13.08 -16.59 16.64
N SER A 407 14.36 -16.48 16.29
CA SER A 407 15.47 -16.90 17.15
C SER A 407 15.62 -16.03 18.42
N LEU A 408 14.96 -14.85 18.47
CA LEU A 408 15.03 -13.94 19.62
C LEU A 408 13.74 -14.00 20.45
N GLU A 409 13.92 -14.04 21.77
CA GLU A 409 12.81 -14.12 22.71
C GLU A 409 11.94 -12.85 22.70
N GLY A 410 10.62 -13.02 22.60
CA GLY A 410 9.65 -11.93 22.55
C GLY A 410 9.55 -11.24 21.20
N ILE A 411 10.28 -11.74 20.19
CA ILE A 411 10.22 -11.25 18.82
C ILE A 411 9.63 -12.33 17.91
N TYR A 412 8.60 -11.95 17.18
CA TYR A 412 7.85 -12.79 16.26
C TYR A 412 7.93 -12.21 14.85
N ALA A 413 7.70 -13.03 13.82
CA ALA A 413 7.62 -12.54 12.46
C ALA A 413 6.49 -13.24 11.69
N VAL A 414 5.80 -12.51 10.80
CA VAL A 414 4.62 -12.99 10.07
C VAL A 414 4.51 -12.41 8.67
N GLY A 415 3.88 -13.15 7.77
CA GLY A 415 3.63 -12.74 6.40
C GLY A 415 4.86 -12.90 5.50
N ASP A 416 4.88 -12.16 4.41
CA ASP A 416 5.85 -12.30 3.31
C ASP A 416 7.30 -12.07 3.71
N VAL A 417 7.56 -11.57 4.91
CA VAL A 417 8.92 -11.45 5.49
C VAL A 417 9.47 -12.80 5.96
N THR A 418 8.61 -13.81 6.08
CA THR A 418 8.98 -15.17 6.59
C THR A 418 8.92 -16.28 5.55
N THR A 419 8.38 -16.00 4.36
CA THR A 419 8.14 -17.04 3.34
C THR A 419 8.05 -16.47 1.93
N ASP A 420 8.49 -17.26 0.96
CA ASP A 420 8.28 -17.01 -0.47
C ASP A 420 6.85 -17.37 -0.95
N LEU A 421 6.09 -18.10 -0.13
CA LEU A 421 4.67 -18.37 -0.39
C LEU A 421 3.82 -17.15 -0.03
N GLN A 422 3.88 -16.14 -0.87
CA GLN A 422 3.25 -14.83 -0.66
C GLN A 422 1.76 -14.85 -0.95
N LEU A 423 1.00 -15.58 -0.13
CA LEU A 423 -0.44 -15.69 -0.22
C LEU A 423 -1.14 -14.95 0.92
N LEU A 424 -2.20 -14.24 0.60
CA LEU A 424 -3.01 -13.52 1.57
C LEU A 424 -3.50 -14.41 2.72
N VAL A 425 -3.94 -15.63 2.40
CA VAL A 425 -4.40 -16.61 3.41
C VAL A 425 -3.27 -17.05 4.34
N VAL A 426 -2.04 -17.18 3.85
CA VAL A 426 -0.86 -17.51 4.65
C VAL A 426 -0.53 -16.35 5.59
N ALA A 427 -0.49 -15.12 5.07
CA ALA A 427 -0.23 -13.92 5.85
C ALA A 427 -1.24 -13.75 7.02
N VAL A 428 -2.53 -13.89 6.74
CA VAL A 428 -3.59 -13.84 7.77
C VAL A 428 -3.46 -14.98 8.78
N SER A 429 -3.20 -16.20 8.32
CA SER A 429 -3.02 -17.38 9.21
C SER A 429 -1.84 -17.18 10.15
N GLN A 430 -0.68 -16.77 9.63
CA GLN A 430 0.51 -16.50 10.44
C GLN A 430 0.26 -15.38 11.46
N GLY A 431 -0.41 -14.28 11.04
CA GLY A 431 -0.82 -13.20 11.94
C GLY A 431 -1.69 -13.69 13.09
N ALA A 432 -2.66 -14.56 12.79
CA ALA A 432 -3.54 -15.12 13.81
C ALA A 432 -2.76 -16.02 14.81
N VAL A 433 -1.84 -16.84 14.31
CA VAL A 433 -0.98 -17.70 15.17
C VAL A 433 -0.10 -16.84 16.07
N ALA A 434 0.63 -15.85 15.50
CA ALA A 434 1.51 -14.98 16.27
C ALA A 434 0.75 -14.21 17.35
N GLY A 435 -0.38 -13.59 17.02
CA GLY A 435 -1.18 -12.84 18.00
C GLY A 435 -1.67 -13.71 19.17
N HIS A 436 -1.95 -15.01 18.92
CA HIS A 436 -2.28 -15.94 19.99
C HIS A 436 -1.06 -16.27 20.86
N ARG A 437 0.08 -16.54 20.28
CA ARG A 437 1.31 -16.94 21.00
C ARG A 437 1.97 -15.79 21.74
N VAL A 438 1.88 -14.60 21.18
CA VAL A 438 2.33 -13.39 21.87
C VAL A 438 1.52 -13.14 23.14
N TYR A 439 0.21 -13.37 23.11
CA TYR A 439 -0.62 -13.29 24.33
C TYR A 439 -0.11 -14.24 25.43
N GLU A 440 0.12 -15.52 25.13
CA GLU A 440 0.64 -16.48 26.09
C GLU A 440 1.99 -16.05 26.66
N TYR A 441 2.86 -15.48 25.81
CA TYR A 441 4.16 -14.98 26.22
C TYR A 441 4.04 -13.78 27.18
N VAL A 442 3.21 -12.79 26.85
CA VAL A 442 2.99 -11.60 27.66
C VAL A 442 2.34 -11.95 29.00
N GLN A 443 1.39 -12.91 29.03
CA GLN A 443 0.78 -13.35 30.28
C GLN A 443 1.82 -13.96 31.24
N LYS A 444 2.73 -14.81 30.75
CA LYS A 444 3.81 -15.34 31.57
C LYS A 444 4.72 -14.24 32.15
N GLN A 445 4.99 -13.18 31.37
CA GLN A 445 5.78 -12.05 31.87
C GLN A 445 5.02 -11.24 32.96
N LYS A 446 3.69 -11.19 32.88
CA LYS A 446 2.84 -10.53 33.89
C LYS A 446 2.60 -11.41 35.13
N GLY A 447 3.12 -12.64 35.15
CA GLY A 447 3.00 -13.55 36.29
C GLY A 447 1.70 -14.37 36.35
N PHE A 448 1.03 -14.54 35.19
CA PHE A 448 -0.16 -15.37 35.03
C PHE A 448 0.13 -16.69 34.32
#